data_0707d02ed93d5d073fe58b3f655ff7f3
#
_entry.id   0707d02ed93d5d073fe58b3f655ff7f3
#
_cell.length_a   1.000
_cell.length_b   1.000
_cell.length_c   1.000
_cell.angle_alpha   90.00
_cell.angle_beta   90.00
_cell.angle_gamma   90.00
#
_symmetry.space_group_name_H-M   'P 1'
#
loop_
_entity.id
_entity.type
_entity.pdbx_description
1 polymer ?
#
loop_
_entity_poly.entity_id
_entity_poly.type
_entity_poly.pdbx_seq_one_letter_code
_entity_poly.pdbx_strand_id
1 'polypeptide(L)'
;MKKGQVYEGSVVRVDFPNKGIVCVGDETAVVKNSLPGQKVKFSVNKVRKGKAEGRLLEVTEKSPLETGRTCSLFGLCGGCTYLSLPYEEQLKVKEEQVKRLLDSVLNKQEEAWIFEGIKGSPKAYEYRNKMEFSFGDEYKDGPLALGMHKRGSFYDIVTVADCEIVDADYRLILQSVRDYFARAKVSFFHRMSHEGYLRHLLVRKASRTGEILVALVTTSQDPWQGETAVEGSLDADALITGFKDLLLSLEQDGKLVGKFAGILHITNDSIADAVSYTHLTLPTI
;
A
#
# COMPACT_ATOMS: atom_id res chain seq x y z
N MET A 1 17.57 7.34 -26.92
CA MET A 1 17.53 8.04 -25.61
C MET A 1 18.84 7.90 -24.85
N LYS A 2 19.24 8.90 -24.02
CA LYS A 2 20.51 8.89 -23.25
C LYS A 2 20.22 8.86 -21.75
N LYS A 3 21.01 8.04 -20.99
CA LYS A 3 20.92 7.97 -19.53
C LYS A 3 21.15 9.35 -18.88
N GLY A 4 20.39 9.69 -17.86
CA GLY A 4 20.44 10.97 -17.14
C GLY A 4 19.66 12.10 -17.78
N GLN A 5 19.21 11.96 -19.01
CA GLN A 5 18.41 12.98 -19.69
C GLN A 5 16.92 12.82 -19.40
N VAL A 6 16.21 13.93 -19.50
CA VAL A 6 14.75 14.02 -19.32
C VAL A 6 14.09 14.10 -20.69
N TYR A 7 13.03 13.31 -20.84
CA TYR A 7 12.21 13.26 -22.06
C TYR A 7 10.73 13.42 -21.70
N GLU A 8 9.94 13.80 -22.69
CA GLU A 8 8.50 13.85 -22.60
C GLU A 8 7.90 13.01 -23.72
N GLY A 9 6.85 12.23 -23.41
CA GLY A 9 6.21 11.37 -24.39
C GLY A 9 4.87 10.84 -23.94
N SER A 10 4.16 10.18 -24.86
CA SER A 10 2.83 9.63 -24.64
C SER A 10 2.88 8.16 -24.26
N VAL A 11 2.11 7.78 -23.24
CA VAL A 11 1.96 6.39 -22.79
C VAL A 11 0.97 5.69 -23.72
N VAL A 12 1.47 4.81 -24.58
CA VAL A 12 0.65 4.10 -25.56
C VAL A 12 -0.01 2.85 -25.01
N ARG A 13 0.60 2.22 -24.00
CA ARG A 13 0.06 1.06 -23.29
C ARG A 13 0.78 0.85 -21.96
N VAL A 14 0.22 -0.03 -21.13
CA VAL A 14 0.87 -0.48 -19.90
C VAL A 14 1.02 -2.00 -19.94
N ASP A 15 2.25 -2.48 -19.82
CA ASP A 15 2.58 -3.91 -19.73
C ASP A 15 2.64 -4.35 -18.27
N PHE A 16 2.41 -5.64 -18.02
CA PHE A 16 2.42 -6.22 -16.67
C PHE A 16 3.82 -6.08 -15.99
N PRO A 17 3.88 -5.81 -14.70
CA PRO A 17 2.79 -5.52 -13.76
C PRO A 17 2.38 -4.04 -13.70
N ASN A 18 3.15 -3.12 -14.22
CA ASN A 18 2.90 -1.67 -14.20
C ASN A 18 4.02 -0.95 -14.98
N LYS A 19 4.24 -1.36 -16.21
CA LYS A 19 5.29 -0.84 -17.09
C LYS A 19 4.66 -0.06 -18.21
N GLY A 20 4.50 1.27 -18.05
CA GLY A 20 4.04 2.12 -19.14
C GLY A 20 5.07 2.14 -20.27
N ILE A 21 4.60 1.91 -21.49
CA ILE A 21 5.39 2.05 -22.69
C ILE A 21 5.15 3.45 -23.24
N VAL A 22 6.20 4.27 -23.16
CA VAL A 22 6.17 5.69 -23.54
C VAL A 22 6.86 5.86 -24.88
N CYS A 23 6.18 6.48 -25.84
CA CYS A 23 6.74 6.83 -27.14
C CYS A 23 7.26 8.28 -27.13
N VAL A 24 8.48 8.46 -27.65
CA VAL A 24 9.13 9.77 -27.86
C VAL A 24 9.70 9.75 -29.29
N GLY A 25 8.97 10.30 -30.25
CA GLY A 25 9.28 10.12 -31.67
C GLY A 25 9.29 8.62 -32.00
N ASP A 26 10.36 8.15 -32.64
CA ASP A 26 10.53 6.74 -33.02
C ASP A 26 11.11 5.83 -31.91
N GLU A 27 11.48 6.40 -30.77
CA GLU A 27 12.04 5.66 -29.65
C GLU A 27 10.99 5.36 -28.58
N THR A 28 11.20 4.26 -27.84
CA THR A 28 10.33 3.88 -26.71
C THR A 28 11.10 3.73 -25.40
N ALA A 29 10.43 4.08 -24.30
CA ALA A 29 10.94 3.85 -22.94
C ALA A 29 9.90 3.15 -22.08
N VAL A 30 10.39 2.40 -21.08
CA VAL A 30 9.56 1.82 -20.01
C VAL A 30 9.54 2.78 -18.83
N VAL A 31 8.37 3.30 -18.49
CA VAL A 31 8.18 4.21 -17.34
C VAL A 31 7.11 3.63 -16.42
N LYS A 32 7.50 3.22 -15.21
CA LYS A 32 6.56 2.68 -14.23
C LYS A 32 5.62 3.77 -13.67
N ASN A 33 4.46 3.36 -13.18
CA ASN A 33 3.46 4.22 -12.54
C ASN A 33 2.84 5.26 -13.47
N SER A 34 2.77 4.97 -14.76
CA SER A 34 2.05 5.75 -15.75
C SER A 34 0.85 4.97 -16.29
N LEU A 35 -0.15 5.68 -16.84
CA LEU A 35 -1.40 5.10 -17.34
C LEU A 35 -1.54 5.31 -18.86
N PRO A 36 -2.26 4.43 -19.57
CA PRO A 36 -2.48 4.58 -21.00
C PRO A 36 -3.13 5.93 -21.32
N GLY A 37 -2.64 6.61 -22.36
CA GLY A 37 -3.15 7.91 -22.79
C GLY A 37 -2.62 9.11 -22.02
N GLN A 38 -1.80 8.92 -20.98
CA GLN A 38 -1.10 10.02 -20.32
C GLN A 38 0.05 10.54 -21.18
N LYS A 39 0.35 11.83 -21.06
CA LYS A 39 1.62 12.41 -21.48
C LYS A 39 2.48 12.63 -20.25
N VAL A 40 3.71 12.14 -20.29
CA VAL A 40 4.56 12.05 -19.10
C VAL A 40 5.96 12.56 -19.35
N LYS A 41 6.50 13.24 -18.35
CA LYS A 41 7.90 13.65 -18.29
C LYS A 41 8.65 12.65 -17.40
N PHE A 42 9.77 12.13 -17.90
CA PHE A 42 10.54 11.11 -17.20
C PHE A 42 12.04 11.28 -17.41
N SER A 43 12.82 10.84 -16.42
CA SER A 43 14.28 10.80 -16.50
C SER A 43 14.74 9.37 -16.81
N VAL A 44 15.57 9.21 -17.82
CA VAL A 44 16.15 7.91 -18.20
C VAL A 44 17.23 7.52 -17.19
N ASN A 45 16.98 6.43 -16.44
CA ASN A 45 17.90 5.90 -15.45
C ASN A 45 18.76 4.73 -15.97
N LYS A 46 18.28 4.03 -17.01
CA LYS A 46 18.97 2.87 -17.59
C LYS A 46 18.70 2.75 -19.08
N VAL A 47 19.76 2.40 -19.81
CA VAL A 47 19.65 2.00 -21.23
C VAL A 47 20.39 0.68 -21.39
N ARG A 48 19.71 -0.36 -21.88
CA ARG A 48 20.30 -1.68 -22.13
C ARG A 48 19.72 -2.29 -23.40
N LYS A 49 20.59 -2.70 -24.32
CA LYS A 49 20.22 -3.33 -25.61
C LYS A 49 19.14 -2.53 -26.36
N GLY A 50 19.30 -1.23 -26.47
CA GLY A 50 18.35 -0.34 -27.15
C GLY A 50 17.04 -0.07 -26.41
N LYS A 51 16.82 -0.66 -25.22
CA LYS A 51 15.63 -0.41 -24.38
C LYS A 51 15.97 0.60 -23.29
N ALA A 52 15.22 1.71 -23.21
CA ALA A 52 15.34 2.72 -22.18
C ALA A 52 14.34 2.42 -21.04
N GLU A 53 14.80 2.59 -19.79
CA GLU A 53 13.96 2.57 -18.59
C GLU A 53 14.07 3.94 -17.93
N GLY A 54 12.92 4.52 -17.56
CA GLY A 54 12.85 5.84 -16.95
C GLY A 54 12.06 5.86 -15.65
N ARG A 55 12.37 6.86 -14.82
CA ARG A 55 11.60 7.21 -13.64
C ARG A 55 10.63 8.33 -14.00
N LEU A 56 9.35 8.13 -13.74
CA LEU A 56 8.32 9.14 -13.87
C LEU A 56 8.67 10.36 -12.99
N LEU A 57 8.67 11.53 -13.57
CA LEU A 57 8.84 12.81 -12.86
C LEU A 57 7.49 13.50 -12.70
N GLU A 58 6.72 13.57 -13.79
CA GLU A 58 5.48 14.35 -13.84
C GLU A 58 4.53 13.74 -14.88
N VAL A 59 3.23 13.82 -14.63
CA VAL A 59 2.16 13.61 -15.61
C VAL A 59 1.79 15.00 -16.14
N THR A 60 2.25 15.34 -17.33
CA THR A 60 2.02 16.68 -17.95
C THR A 60 0.61 16.81 -18.52
N GLU A 61 0.05 15.70 -19.02
CA GLU A 61 -1.34 15.64 -19.44
C GLU A 61 -1.97 14.33 -18.91
N LYS A 62 -3.12 14.45 -18.21
CA LYS A 62 -3.88 13.28 -17.76
C LYS A 62 -4.48 12.52 -18.92
N SER A 63 -4.66 11.22 -18.77
CA SER A 63 -5.42 10.43 -19.70
C SER A 63 -6.89 10.86 -19.73
N PRO A 64 -7.53 10.92 -20.91
CA PRO A 64 -8.98 11.13 -20.99
C PRO A 64 -9.78 10.05 -20.24
N LEU A 65 -9.18 8.91 -19.98
CA LEU A 65 -9.78 7.80 -19.23
C LEU A 65 -9.75 8.02 -17.71
N GLU A 66 -9.02 9.01 -17.20
CA GLU A 66 -8.89 9.26 -15.76
C GLU A 66 -10.09 10.04 -15.19
N THR A 67 -11.24 9.40 -15.19
CA THR A 67 -12.51 9.92 -14.65
C THR A 67 -12.96 9.19 -13.39
N GLY A 68 -12.15 8.25 -12.89
CA GLY A 68 -12.43 7.47 -11.69
C GLY A 68 -12.28 8.29 -10.40
N ARG A 69 -13.02 7.89 -9.38
CA ARG A 69 -12.90 8.44 -8.02
C ARG A 69 -11.57 8.04 -7.40
N THR A 70 -10.91 8.99 -6.74
CA THR A 70 -9.65 8.75 -6.02
C THR A 70 -9.72 9.25 -4.58
N CYS A 71 -8.91 8.65 -3.70
CA CYS A 71 -8.66 9.23 -2.38
C CYS A 71 -7.70 10.42 -2.48
N SER A 72 -7.64 11.24 -1.42
CA SER A 72 -6.78 12.44 -1.36
C SER A 72 -5.28 12.14 -1.55
N LEU A 73 -4.85 10.93 -1.22
CA LEU A 73 -3.45 10.49 -1.29
C LEU A 73 -3.09 9.74 -2.58
N PHE A 74 -4.00 9.71 -3.57
CA PHE A 74 -3.70 9.06 -4.85
C PHE A 74 -2.50 9.73 -5.54
N GLY A 75 -1.51 8.92 -5.92
CA GLY A 75 -0.25 9.42 -6.48
C GLY A 75 0.85 9.62 -5.44
N LEU A 76 0.53 9.96 -4.20
CA LEU A 76 1.47 10.07 -3.09
C LEU A 76 1.66 8.71 -2.39
N CYS A 77 0.57 8.04 -2.04
CA CYS A 77 0.58 6.68 -1.49
C CYS A 77 1.00 5.65 -2.55
N GLY A 78 1.86 4.68 -2.16
CA GLY A 78 2.33 3.60 -3.02
C GLY A 78 1.30 2.48 -3.29
N GLY A 79 0.12 2.50 -2.63
CA GLY A 79 -0.82 1.38 -2.62
C GLY A 79 -1.61 1.17 -3.91
N CYS A 80 -1.96 2.22 -4.66
CA CYS A 80 -2.84 2.15 -5.82
C CYS A 80 -2.18 2.69 -7.09
N THR A 81 -2.38 1.98 -8.22
CA THR A 81 -1.86 2.40 -9.53
C THR A 81 -2.96 2.90 -10.45
N TYR A 82 -4.11 2.24 -10.48
CA TYR A 82 -5.17 2.44 -11.48
C TYR A 82 -6.43 3.11 -10.93
N LEU A 83 -6.43 3.61 -9.69
CA LEU A 83 -7.64 4.10 -9.02
C LEU A 83 -8.28 5.30 -9.75
N SER A 84 -7.51 6.11 -10.48
CA SER A 84 -8.02 7.22 -11.28
C SER A 84 -8.78 6.79 -12.54
N LEU A 85 -8.68 5.52 -12.95
CA LEU A 85 -9.48 4.97 -14.03
C LEU A 85 -10.82 4.45 -13.48
N PRO A 86 -11.94 4.59 -14.22
CA PRO A 86 -13.17 3.84 -13.94
C PRO A 86 -12.89 2.34 -13.85
N TYR A 87 -13.68 1.62 -13.06
CA TYR A 87 -13.39 0.22 -12.80
C TYR A 87 -13.36 -0.66 -14.05
N GLU A 88 -14.24 -0.39 -15.01
CA GLU A 88 -14.30 -1.06 -16.30
C GLU A 88 -13.00 -0.85 -17.11
N GLU A 89 -12.43 0.35 -17.06
CA GLU A 89 -11.16 0.64 -17.72
C GLU A 89 -9.97 -0.03 -16.99
N GLN A 90 -10.04 -0.14 -15.65
CA GLN A 90 -9.06 -0.92 -14.91
C GLN A 90 -9.08 -2.41 -15.32
N LEU A 91 -10.26 -2.98 -15.54
CA LEU A 91 -10.42 -4.36 -16.00
C LEU A 91 -9.83 -4.52 -17.41
N LYS A 92 -10.16 -3.64 -18.37
CA LYS A 92 -9.60 -3.67 -19.74
C LYS A 92 -8.08 -3.64 -19.74
N VAL A 93 -7.47 -2.70 -18.98
CA VAL A 93 -6.00 -2.61 -18.88
C VAL A 93 -5.40 -3.90 -18.34
N LYS A 94 -5.98 -4.49 -17.29
CA LYS A 94 -5.49 -5.74 -16.71
C LYS A 94 -5.70 -6.94 -17.64
N GLU A 95 -6.85 -7.01 -18.30
CA GLU A 95 -7.17 -8.03 -19.27
C GLU A 95 -6.15 -8.07 -20.41
N GLU A 96 -5.89 -6.91 -21.03
CA GLU A 96 -4.89 -6.78 -22.08
C GLU A 96 -3.47 -7.11 -21.61
N GLN A 97 -3.10 -6.76 -20.39
CA GLN A 97 -1.80 -7.13 -19.81
C GLN A 97 -1.64 -8.64 -19.70
N VAL A 98 -2.64 -9.31 -19.14
CA VAL A 98 -2.61 -10.78 -18.95
C VAL A 98 -2.65 -11.47 -20.31
N LYS A 99 -3.54 -11.04 -21.21
CA LYS A 99 -3.63 -11.59 -22.56
C LYS A 99 -2.30 -11.50 -23.30
N ARG A 100 -1.63 -10.34 -23.30
CA ARG A 100 -0.31 -10.19 -23.92
C ARG A 100 0.76 -11.13 -23.35
N LEU A 101 0.75 -11.35 -22.04
CA LEU A 101 1.66 -12.31 -21.41
C LEU A 101 1.40 -13.72 -21.90
N LEU A 102 0.14 -14.15 -21.92
CA LEU A 102 -0.26 -15.48 -22.38
C LEU A 102 0.04 -15.66 -23.86
N ASP A 103 -0.31 -14.69 -24.72
CA ASP A 103 -0.01 -14.70 -26.15
C ASP A 103 1.49 -14.89 -26.43
N SER A 104 2.35 -14.27 -25.62
CA SER A 104 3.81 -14.36 -25.80
C SER A 104 4.38 -15.79 -25.63
N VAL A 105 3.67 -16.64 -24.93
CA VAL A 105 4.02 -18.03 -24.63
C VAL A 105 3.17 -19.02 -25.44
N LEU A 106 1.85 -18.84 -25.39
CA LEU A 106 0.88 -19.81 -25.90
C LEU A 106 0.73 -19.77 -27.43
N ASN A 107 0.91 -18.60 -28.06
CA ASN A 107 0.87 -18.49 -29.53
C ASN A 107 2.03 -19.25 -30.24
N LYS A 108 2.97 -19.79 -29.48
CA LYS A 108 4.06 -20.63 -30.01
C LYS A 108 3.75 -22.13 -29.94
N GLN A 109 2.62 -22.50 -29.35
CA GLN A 109 2.18 -23.90 -29.23
C GLN A 109 1.30 -24.27 -30.44
N GLU A 110 1.26 -25.55 -30.75
CA GLU A 110 0.45 -26.08 -31.87
C GLU A 110 -1.04 -26.10 -31.54
N GLU A 111 -1.39 -26.18 -30.24
CA GLU A 111 -2.77 -26.22 -29.78
C GLU A 111 -3.36 -24.81 -29.66
N ALA A 112 -4.57 -24.64 -30.19
CA ALA A 112 -5.34 -23.41 -30.04
C ALA A 112 -5.79 -23.23 -28.58
N TRP A 113 -5.65 -22.01 -28.06
CA TRP A 113 -6.16 -21.66 -26.75
C TRP A 113 -7.19 -20.52 -26.84
N ILE A 114 -8.07 -20.44 -25.86
CA ILE A 114 -9.12 -19.43 -25.76
C ILE A 114 -8.91 -18.60 -24.52
N PHE A 115 -8.88 -17.29 -24.67
CA PHE A 115 -8.88 -16.35 -23.53
C PHE A 115 -10.33 -15.96 -23.22
N GLU A 116 -10.86 -16.46 -22.10
CA GLU A 116 -12.27 -16.23 -21.72
C GLU A 116 -12.53 -14.83 -21.13
N GLY A 117 -11.50 -13.99 -21.01
CA GLY A 117 -11.62 -12.63 -20.50
C GLY A 117 -11.30 -12.50 -19.00
N ILE A 118 -11.72 -11.38 -18.39
CA ILE A 118 -11.50 -11.06 -16.99
C ILE A 118 -12.82 -11.01 -16.24
N LYS A 119 -12.87 -11.67 -15.08
CA LYS A 119 -14.02 -11.58 -14.17
C LYS A 119 -13.81 -10.42 -13.19
N GLY A 120 -14.72 -9.43 -13.22
CA GLY A 120 -14.71 -8.30 -12.32
C GLY A 120 -15.08 -8.67 -10.88
N SER A 121 -14.59 -7.87 -9.93
CA SER A 121 -15.06 -7.93 -8.53
C SER A 121 -16.47 -7.30 -8.44
N PRO A 122 -17.35 -7.81 -7.59
CA PRO A 122 -18.66 -7.17 -7.34
C PRO A 122 -18.54 -5.80 -6.67
N LYS A 123 -17.39 -5.48 -6.06
CA LYS A 123 -17.09 -4.19 -5.44
C LYS A 123 -15.86 -3.57 -6.11
N ALA A 124 -15.99 -2.35 -6.60
CA ALA A 124 -14.88 -1.56 -7.15
C ALA A 124 -14.07 -0.84 -6.06
N TYR A 125 -14.71 -0.52 -4.93
CA TYR A 125 -14.16 0.11 -3.73
C TYR A 125 -14.44 -0.75 -2.51
N GLU A 126 -13.73 -0.51 -1.42
CA GLU A 126 -13.91 -1.23 -0.14
C GLU A 126 -13.86 -2.76 -0.28
N TYR A 127 -13.10 -3.24 -1.27
CA TYR A 127 -12.96 -4.67 -1.56
C TYR A 127 -11.86 -5.36 -0.76
N ARG A 128 -10.96 -4.57 -0.17
CA ARG A 128 -9.76 -5.09 0.49
C ARG A 128 -10.10 -5.63 1.87
N ASN A 129 -9.78 -6.90 2.11
CA ASN A 129 -10.08 -7.60 3.36
C ASN A 129 -8.88 -7.84 4.29
N LYS A 130 -7.68 -7.38 3.88
CA LYS A 130 -6.46 -7.38 4.68
C LYS A 130 -5.66 -6.13 4.38
N MET A 131 -5.29 -5.39 5.42
CA MET A 131 -4.30 -4.31 5.34
C MET A 131 -3.27 -4.49 6.43
N GLU A 132 -2.04 -4.17 6.07
CA GLU A 132 -0.91 -4.06 6.97
C GLU A 132 -0.39 -2.64 6.85
N PHE A 133 -0.66 -1.85 7.87
CA PHE A 133 -0.23 -0.47 7.96
C PHE A 133 1.10 -0.41 8.69
N SER A 134 2.03 0.40 8.20
CA SER A 134 3.32 0.62 8.85
C SER A 134 3.27 1.85 9.74
N PHE A 135 3.88 1.78 10.91
CA PHE A 135 4.22 2.96 11.69
C PHE A 135 5.48 3.62 11.13
N GLY A 136 5.56 4.92 11.25
CA GLY A 136 6.68 5.71 10.74
C GLY A 136 6.42 7.20 10.81
N ASP A 137 7.12 7.95 9.98
CA ASP A 137 6.90 9.38 9.76
C ASP A 137 6.77 9.68 8.25
N GLU A 138 6.14 10.79 7.91
CA GLU A 138 6.00 11.21 6.50
C GLU A 138 7.25 11.91 5.98
N TYR A 139 8.03 12.48 6.87
CA TYR A 139 9.32 13.10 6.66
C TYR A 139 10.14 12.96 7.94
N LYS A 140 11.46 12.94 7.81
CA LYS A 140 12.39 12.75 8.92
C LYS A 140 12.03 13.63 10.13
N ASP A 141 11.93 13.00 11.31
CA ASP A 141 11.56 13.62 12.58
C ASP A 141 10.16 14.27 12.58
N GLY A 142 9.27 13.81 11.70
CA GLY A 142 7.87 14.22 11.61
C GLY A 142 7.00 13.57 12.69
N PRO A 143 5.70 13.95 12.75
CA PRO A 143 4.75 13.31 13.68
C PRO A 143 4.53 11.85 13.31
N LEU A 144 4.14 11.04 14.32
CA LEU A 144 3.81 9.63 14.13
C LEU A 144 2.74 9.47 13.05
N ALA A 145 3.09 8.75 12.00
CA ALA A 145 2.20 8.34 10.93
C ALA A 145 1.89 6.84 11.07
N LEU A 146 0.69 6.45 10.64
CA LEU A 146 0.29 5.06 10.49
C LEU A 146 -0.41 4.90 9.14
N GLY A 147 0.18 4.09 8.25
CA GLY A 147 -0.38 3.99 6.91
C GLY A 147 0.47 3.20 5.94
N MET A 148 0.66 3.74 4.76
CA MET A 148 1.34 3.07 3.65
C MET A 148 2.62 3.82 3.27
N HIS A 149 3.59 3.09 2.71
CA HIS A 149 4.78 3.72 2.16
C HIS A 149 4.42 4.75 1.08
N LYS A 150 5.08 5.89 1.16
CA LYS A 150 5.03 6.93 0.14
C LYS A 150 5.60 6.39 -1.18
N ARG A 151 4.98 6.74 -2.28
CA ARG A 151 5.41 6.28 -3.60
C ARG A 151 6.85 6.71 -3.89
N GLY A 152 7.71 5.74 -4.17
CA GLY A 152 9.13 5.98 -4.45
C GLY A 152 10.02 6.16 -3.21
N SER A 153 9.47 6.08 -2.00
CA SER A 153 10.23 6.02 -0.74
C SER A 153 10.11 4.64 -0.09
N PHE A 154 11.19 4.22 0.57
CA PHE A 154 11.21 3.01 1.40
C PHE A 154 11.02 3.32 2.89
N TYR A 155 11.11 4.59 3.27
CA TYR A 155 11.12 5.01 4.66
C TYR A 155 9.87 5.81 5.02
N ASP A 156 9.45 6.74 4.17
CA ASP A 156 8.38 7.66 4.46
C ASP A 156 7.02 6.94 4.47
N ILE A 157 6.23 7.16 5.52
CA ILE A 157 4.89 6.61 5.70
C ILE A 157 3.86 7.73 5.61
N VAL A 158 2.85 7.56 4.77
CA VAL A 158 1.71 8.49 4.70
C VAL A 158 0.49 7.89 5.38
N THR A 159 -0.17 8.67 6.24
CA THR A 159 -1.37 8.24 6.94
C THR A 159 -2.56 8.17 6.00
N VAL A 160 -3.10 6.96 5.76
CA VAL A 160 -4.14 6.69 4.76
C VAL A 160 -5.56 6.70 5.38
N ALA A 161 -5.92 7.81 6.01
CA ALA A 161 -7.18 7.97 6.76
C ALA A 161 -8.46 7.90 5.90
N ASP A 162 -8.36 8.20 4.60
CA ASP A 162 -9.46 8.21 3.63
C ASP A 162 -9.31 7.15 2.53
N CYS A 163 -8.62 6.04 2.82
CA CYS A 163 -8.35 4.99 1.87
C CYS A 163 -9.63 4.39 1.29
N GLU A 164 -9.82 4.50 -0.03
CA GLU A 164 -11.03 4.07 -0.74
C GLU A 164 -11.12 2.55 -0.98
N ILE A 165 -10.02 1.81 -0.83
CA ILE A 165 -10.03 0.35 -1.06
C ILE A 165 -10.36 -0.46 0.17
N VAL A 166 -10.42 0.17 1.37
CA VAL A 166 -10.85 -0.43 2.63
C VAL A 166 -12.12 0.24 3.15
N ASP A 167 -12.93 -0.50 3.90
CA ASP A 167 -14.17 0.04 4.47
C ASP A 167 -13.91 0.98 5.68
N ALA A 168 -15.00 1.53 6.22
CA ALA A 168 -14.96 2.53 7.28
C ALA A 168 -14.29 1.99 8.57
N ASP A 169 -14.45 0.71 8.89
CA ASP A 169 -13.88 0.13 10.11
C ASP A 169 -12.35 0.19 10.09
N TYR A 170 -11.72 -0.08 8.93
CA TYR A 170 -10.26 0.03 8.80
C TYR A 170 -9.78 1.46 9.01
N ARG A 171 -10.49 2.44 8.43
CA ARG A 171 -10.14 3.86 8.53
C ARG A 171 -10.26 4.35 9.98
N LEU A 172 -11.33 3.94 10.66
CA LEU A 172 -11.55 4.29 12.07
C LEU A 172 -10.51 3.66 13.00
N ILE A 173 -10.24 2.35 12.84
CA ILE A 173 -9.22 1.63 13.61
C ILE A 173 -7.85 2.30 13.41
N LEU A 174 -7.45 2.56 12.17
CA LEU A 174 -6.18 3.20 11.85
C LEU A 174 -6.03 4.54 12.56
N GLN A 175 -7.03 5.42 12.42
CA GLN A 175 -6.98 6.76 13.02
C GLN A 175 -6.93 6.69 14.55
N SER A 176 -7.79 5.88 15.17
CA SER A 176 -7.85 5.72 16.62
C SER A 176 -6.55 5.18 17.21
N VAL A 177 -5.95 4.18 16.54
CA VAL A 177 -4.69 3.57 16.98
C VAL A 177 -3.52 4.55 16.79
N ARG A 178 -3.44 5.25 15.65
CA ARG A 178 -2.41 6.28 15.45
C ARG A 178 -2.49 7.35 16.54
N ASP A 179 -3.68 7.88 16.80
CA ASP A 179 -3.88 8.96 17.76
C ASP A 179 -3.58 8.51 19.20
N TYR A 180 -3.85 7.25 19.53
CA TYR A 180 -3.51 6.66 20.80
C TYR A 180 -1.99 6.65 21.03
N PHE A 181 -1.24 6.07 20.12
CA PHE A 181 0.22 5.98 20.25
C PHE A 181 0.93 7.32 20.08
N ALA A 182 0.38 8.22 19.26
CA ALA A 182 0.91 9.57 19.11
C ALA A 182 0.78 10.38 20.42
N ARG A 183 -0.35 10.28 21.13
CA ARG A 183 -0.55 10.91 22.44
C ARG A 183 0.38 10.33 23.51
N ALA A 184 0.61 9.02 23.46
CA ALA A 184 1.53 8.34 24.36
C ALA A 184 3.01 8.55 24.00
N LYS A 185 3.31 9.26 22.90
CA LYS A 185 4.67 9.54 22.39
C LYS A 185 5.52 8.27 22.22
N VAL A 186 4.92 7.18 21.78
CA VAL A 186 5.59 5.90 21.59
C VAL A 186 6.48 5.94 20.34
N SER A 187 7.69 5.43 20.45
CA SER A 187 8.65 5.34 19.35
C SER A 187 8.20 4.33 18.29
N PHE A 188 8.59 4.54 17.04
CA PHE A 188 8.41 3.58 15.97
C PHE A 188 9.75 3.03 15.49
N PHE A 189 9.74 1.83 14.93
CA PHE A 189 10.94 1.12 14.50
C PHE A 189 11.55 1.74 13.24
N HIS A 190 12.77 2.22 13.37
CA HIS A 190 13.57 2.76 12.26
C HIS A 190 14.39 1.65 11.60
N ARG A 191 14.19 1.44 10.30
CA ARG A 191 14.86 0.37 9.53
C ARG A 191 16.38 0.54 9.43
N MET A 192 16.91 1.74 9.59
CA MET A 192 18.35 2.00 9.45
C MET A 192 19.10 1.81 10.77
N SER A 193 18.54 2.27 11.89
CA SER A 193 19.16 2.11 13.22
C SER A 193 18.76 0.80 13.89
N HIS A 194 17.66 0.18 13.45
CA HIS A 194 17.02 -0.99 14.09
C HIS A 194 16.54 -0.70 15.51
N GLU A 195 16.16 0.55 15.75
CA GLU A 195 15.67 1.03 17.05
C GLU A 195 14.23 1.50 16.93
N GLY A 196 13.47 1.36 18.02
CA GLY A 196 12.08 1.78 18.15
C GLY A 196 11.12 0.63 18.39
N TYR A 197 9.91 0.95 18.83
CA TYR A 197 8.95 -0.02 19.35
C TYR A 197 7.89 -0.43 18.33
N LEU A 198 7.09 0.52 17.80
CA LEU A 198 5.96 0.24 16.91
C LEU A 198 6.44 -0.15 15.51
N ARG A 199 5.92 -1.26 14.96
CA ARG A 199 6.25 -1.71 13.61
C ARG A 199 5.05 -1.65 12.67
N HIS A 200 4.03 -2.46 12.91
CA HIS A 200 2.89 -2.61 12.00
C HIS A 200 1.58 -2.76 12.75
N LEU A 201 0.50 -2.35 12.11
CA LEU A 201 -0.88 -2.66 12.47
C LEU A 201 -1.50 -3.48 11.35
N LEU A 202 -1.74 -4.76 11.59
CA LEU A 202 -2.45 -5.64 10.68
C LEU A 202 -3.93 -5.64 11.02
N VAL A 203 -4.77 -5.36 10.03
CA VAL A 203 -6.23 -5.46 10.15
C VAL A 203 -6.74 -6.41 9.08
N ARG A 204 -7.57 -7.37 9.50
CA ARG A 204 -8.32 -8.26 8.61
C ARG A 204 -9.80 -8.17 8.94
N LYS A 205 -10.64 -8.21 7.92
CA LYS A 205 -12.10 -8.26 8.09
C LYS A 205 -12.69 -9.30 7.15
N ALA A 206 -13.47 -10.22 7.71
CA ALA A 206 -14.20 -11.20 6.94
C ALA A 206 -15.38 -10.54 6.24
N SER A 207 -15.42 -10.59 4.91
CA SER A 207 -16.44 -9.89 4.10
C SER A 207 -17.85 -10.46 4.27
N ARG A 208 -17.98 -11.69 4.76
CA ARG A 208 -19.31 -12.37 4.94
C ARG A 208 -19.82 -12.24 6.36
N THR A 209 -18.96 -12.42 7.36
CA THR A 209 -19.36 -12.43 8.79
C THR A 209 -19.18 -11.07 9.45
N GLY A 210 -18.36 -10.17 8.87
CA GLY A 210 -18.02 -8.89 9.47
C GLY A 210 -17.00 -8.99 10.62
N GLU A 211 -16.45 -10.18 10.89
CA GLU A 211 -15.47 -10.41 11.95
C GLU A 211 -14.15 -9.69 11.63
N ILE A 212 -13.60 -9.01 12.64
CA ILE A 212 -12.38 -8.22 12.54
C ILE A 212 -11.29 -8.85 13.39
N LEU A 213 -10.12 -9.06 12.81
CA LEU A 213 -8.89 -9.40 13.51
C LEU A 213 -7.92 -8.23 13.40
N VAL A 214 -7.44 -7.76 14.54
CA VAL A 214 -6.38 -6.74 14.63
C VAL A 214 -5.15 -7.35 15.25
N ALA A 215 -3.97 -7.14 14.66
CA ALA A 215 -2.70 -7.48 15.26
C ALA A 215 -1.77 -6.27 15.29
N LEU A 216 -1.36 -5.87 16.47
CA LEU A 216 -0.28 -4.90 16.68
C LEU A 216 1.05 -5.65 16.68
N VAL A 217 1.99 -5.17 15.90
CA VAL A 217 3.35 -5.71 15.84
C VAL A 217 4.31 -4.69 16.39
N THR A 218 5.10 -5.11 17.38
CA THR A 218 6.12 -4.27 18.01
C THR A 218 7.46 -5.00 18.06
N THR A 219 8.52 -4.31 18.44
CA THR A 219 9.74 -4.95 18.93
C THR A 219 9.63 -5.28 20.43
N SER A 220 10.62 -5.95 20.98
CA SER A 220 10.79 -6.12 22.44
C SER A 220 11.48 -4.93 23.12
N GLN A 221 11.82 -3.88 22.37
CA GLN A 221 12.51 -2.70 22.90
C GLN A 221 11.57 -1.83 23.72
N ASP A 222 12.15 -0.89 24.49
CA ASP A 222 11.40 0.07 25.28
C ASP A 222 10.54 0.97 24.36
N PRO A 223 9.23 1.13 24.65
CA PRO A 223 8.35 2.03 23.90
C PRO A 223 8.82 3.50 23.85
N TRP A 224 9.53 3.96 24.86
CA TRP A 224 9.95 5.37 25.04
C TRP A 224 11.47 5.53 24.99
N GLN A 225 12.10 5.15 23.91
CA GLN A 225 13.55 5.29 23.75
C GLN A 225 13.99 6.76 23.76
N GLY A 226 15.04 7.07 24.53
CA GLY A 226 15.66 8.39 24.59
C GLY A 226 14.95 9.39 25.51
N GLU A 227 15.07 10.69 25.22
CA GLU A 227 14.56 11.82 26.04
C GLU A 227 13.02 11.89 26.12
N THR A 228 12.30 10.99 25.46
CA THR A 228 10.83 10.97 25.47
C THR A 228 10.22 10.19 26.64
N ALA A 229 11.02 9.51 27.45
CA ALA A 229 10.54 8.88 28.69
C ALA A 229 10.07 9.99 29.64
N VAL A 230 8.77 10.25 29.66
CA VAL A 230 8.15 11.19 30.59
C VAL A 230 8.06 10.51 31.97
N GLU A 231 8.54 11.17 32.99
CA GLU A 231 8.39 10.72 34.40
C GLU A 231 6.88 10.45 34.65
N GLY A 232 6.51 9.18 34.93
CA GLY A 232 5.12 8.74 35.04
C GLY A 232 4.54 8.09 33.75
N SER A 233 5.37 7.73 32.74
CA SER A 233 4.93 6.94 31.60
C SER A 233 4.33 5.59 32.05
N LEU A 234 3.25 5.16 31.38
CA LEU A 234 2.68 3.83 31.52
C LEU A 234 3.78 2.78 31.30
N ASP A 235 3.73 1.65 31.96
CA ASP A 235 4.58 0.52 31.59
C ASP A 235 4.11 -0.06 30.22
N ALA A 236 4.94 -0.88 29.59
CA ALA A 236 4.62 -1.45 28.29
C ALA A 236 3.34 -2.31 28.32
N ASP A 237 3.06 -2.99 29.44
CA ASP A 237 1.86 -3.81 29.59
C ASP A 237 0.60 -2.95 29.70
N ALA A 238 0.66 -1.83 30.45
CA ALA A 238 -0.42 -0.86 30.54
C ALA A 238 -0.68 -0.19 29.18
N LEU A 239 0.37 0.09 28.39
CA LEU A 239 0.25 0.61 27.01
C LEU A 239 -0.52 -0.38 26.10
N ILE A 240 -0.19 -1.66 26.14
CA ILE A 240 -0.87 -2.69 25.35
C ILE A 240 -2.29 -2.93 25.83
N THR A 241 -2.51 -2.89 27.15
CA THR A 241 -3.86 -2.99 27.75
C THR A 241 -4.72 -1.82 27.27
N GLY A 242 -4.23 -0.59 27.33
CA GLY A 242 -4.94 0.58 26.84
C GLY A 242 -5.23 0.55 25.32
N PHE A 243 -4.31 0.02 24.51
CA PHE A 243 -4.57 -0.25 23.10
C PHE A 243 -5.75 -1.20 22.89
N LYS A 244 -5.78 -2.31 23.61
CA LYS A 244 -6.89 -3.27 23.58
C LYS A 244 -8.21 -2.61 24.00
N ASP A 245 -8.21 -1.88 25.13
CA ASP A 245 -9.39 -1.23 25.67
C ASP A 245 -9.93 -0.15 24.71
N LEU A 246 -9.05 0.60 24.05
CA LEU A 246 -9.41 1.51 22.98
C LEU A 246 -10.21 0.80 21.88
N LEU A 247 -9.71 -0.31 21.36
CA LEU A 247 -10.40 -1.04 20.29
C LEU A 247 -11.74 -1.58 20.76
N LEU A 248 -11.80 -2.18 21.96
CA LEU A 248 -13.06 -2.69 22.52
C LEU A 248 -14.08 -1.56 22.74
N SER A 249 -13.65 -0.36 23.10
CA SER A 249 -14.55 0.80 23.24
C SER A 249 -15.17 1.20 21.89
N LEU A 250 -14.44 1.12 20.78
CA LEU A 250 -14.98 1.40 19.44
C LEU A 250 -16.14 0.45 19.08
N GLU A 251 -16.02 -0.82 19.46
CA GLU A 251 -17.09 -1.80 19.25
C GLU A 251 -18.27 -1.55 20.18
N GLN A 252 -18.02 -1.36 21.47
CA GLN A 252 -19.07 -1.12 22.49
C GLN A 252 -19.87 0.15 22.22
N ASP A 253 -19.22 1.20 21.72
CA ASP A 253 -19.85 2.46 21.33
C ASP A 253 -20.64 2.35 20.00
N GLY A 254 -20.64 1.17 19.35
CA GLY A 254 -21.30 0.97 18.05
C GLY A 254 -20.69 1.75 16.90
N LYS A 255 -19.41 2.16 17.01
CA LYS A 255 -18.70 2.91 15.98
C LYS A 255 -18.21 2.05 14.83
N LEU A 256 -18.10 0.74 15.05
CA LEU A 256 -17.72 -0.27 14.04
C LEU A 256 -18.95 -0.99 13.49
N VAL A 257 -18.93 -1.30 12.21
CA VAL A 257 -19.92 -2.16 11.57
C VAL A 257 -19.63 -3.63 11.87
N GLY A 258 -18.34 -4.00 11.86
CA GLY A 258 -17.89 -5.34 12.22
C GLY A 258 -17.72 -5.55 13.73
N LYS A 259 -17.34 -6.77 14.10
CA LYS A 259 -17.06 -7.16 15.50
C LYS A 259 -15.68 -7.77 15.61
N PHE A 260 -14.97 -7.52 16.72
CA PHE A 260 -13.68 -8.13 16.94
C PHE A 260 -13.80 -9.63 17.20
N ALA A 261 -13.17 -10.45 16.36
CA ALA A 261 -12.90 -11.86 16.60
C ALA A 261 -11.60 -12.08 17.35
N GLY A 262 -10.67 -11.11 17.30
CA GLY A 262 -9.41 -11.18 18.03
C GLY A 262 -8.61 -9.89 17.94
N ILE A 263 -7.91 -9.59 19.05
CA ILE A 263 -6.94 -8.51 19.14
C ILE A 263 -5.63 -9.16 19.64
N LEU A 264 -4.59 -9.09 18.82
CA LEU A 264 -3.32 -9.76 19.05
C LEU A 264 -2.21 -8.73 19.27
N HIS A 265 -1.28 -9.04 20.13
CA HIS A 265 0.02 -8.38 20.22
C HIS A 265 1.10 -9.36 19.79
N ILE A 266 1.96 -8.96 18.87
CA ILE A 266 3.02 -9.78 18.27
C ILE A 266 4.34 -9.05 18.46
N THR A 267 5.28 -9.69 19.15
CA THR A 267 6.65 -9.19 19.25
C THR A 267 7.48 -9.73 18.08
N ASN A 268 8.16 -8.86 17.35
CA ASN A 268 9.00 -9.21 16.22
C ASN A 268 10.27 -8.37 16.20
N ASP A 269 11.41 -8.97 16.56
CA ASP A 269 12.73 -8.34 16.56
C ASP A 269 13.53 -8.61 15.29
N SER A 270 12.97 -9.34 14.31
CA SER A 270 13.68 -9.65 13.08
C SER A 270 13.90 -8.39 12.23
N ILE A 271 15.05 -8.30 11.56
CA ILE A 271 15.37 -7.21 10.63
C ILE A 271 14.43 -7.26 9.41
N ALA A 272 14.00 -8.46 9.01
CA ALA A 272 13.12 -8.66 7.86
C ALA A 272 11.65 -8.63 8.28
N ASP A 273 10.85 -7.74 7.69
CA ASP A 273 9.42 -7.62 7.99
C ASP A 273 8.57 -8.81 7.51
N ALA A 274 9.04 -9.54 6.49
CA ALA A 274 8.19 -10.44 5.70
C ALA A 274 8.03 -11.87 6.24
N VAL A 275 8.81 -12.32 7.22
CA VAL A 275 8.94 -13.76 7.52
C VAL A 275 7.95 -14.30 8.55
N SER A 276 7.44 -13.44 9.43
CA SER A 276 6.64 -13.89 10.58
C SER A 276 5.19 -14.24 10.24
N TYR A 277 4.64 -13.72 9.15
CA TYR A 277 3.20 -13.85 8.85
C TYR A 277 2.83 -15.08 8.01
N THR A 278 3.79 -15.75 7.40
CA THR A 278 3.52 -16.93 6.56
C THR A 278 3.30 -18.20 7.36
N HIS A 279 3.66 -18.22 8.64
CA HIS A 279 3.59 -19.41 9.50
C HIS A 279 2.52 -19.36 10.59
N LEU A 280 1.77 -18.26 10.73
CA LEU A 280 0.56 -18.26 11.54
C LEU A 280 -0.59 -18.90 10.77
N THR A 281 -0.57 -20.22 10.67
CA THR A 281 -1.79 -20.99 10.50
C THR A 281 -2.59 -20.84 11.78
N LEU A 282 -3.61 -19.96 11.76
CA LEU A 282 -4.61 -19.95 12.79
C LEU A 282 -5.20 -21.37 12.85
N PRO A 283 -5.31 -21.99 14.05
CA PRO A 283 -6.06 -23.23 14.14
C PRO A 283 -7.47 -22.93 13.62
N THR A 284 -7.89 -23.67 12.61
CA THR A 284 -9.26 -23.66 12.14
C THR A 284 -10.09 -24.27 13.26
N ILE A 285 -10.86 -23.43 13.96
CA ILE A 285 -11.92 -23.89 14.84
C ILE A 285 -13.17 -24.08 13.99
#